data_d946e86240f784c53ed77e91d859bbd2
#
_entry.id   d946e86240f784c53ed77e91d859bbd2
#
_cell.length_a   1.000
_cell.length_b   1.000
_cell.length_c   1.000
_cell.angle_alpha   90.00
_cell.angle_beta   90.00
_cell.angle_gamma   90.00
#
_symmetry.space_group_name_H-M   'P 1'
#
loop_
_entity.id
_entity.type
_entity.pdbx_description
1 polymer ?
#
loop_
_entity_poly.entity_id
_entity_poly.type
_entity_poly.pdbx_seq_one_letter_code
_entity_poly.pdbx_strand_id
1 'polypeptide(L)'
;TRLSRGLGDVYKRQIHKTNLNEFQKQLNASFKDVTTTPLNNSDLKSFTGLDFFQIDSNYVVKAKIMPVDNVKKVKLNTSTGSELDVIKYTELIFMINTKEYKLFAYKYVNSTDYPPNHLFVPFLDETNGNETYGGGRYLDLYQNSTDKITIDFNNSYNPLCAYNELYSCPIVPKENFLDVSINVGVKY
;
A
#
# COMPACT_ATOMS: atom_id res chain seq x y z
N THR A 1 33.26 12.35 -18.63
CA THR A 1 32.66 11.27 -17.77
C THR A 1 31.50 11.74 -16.88
N ARG A 2 31.33 13.04 -16.66
CA ARG A 2 30.21 13.58 -15.85
C ARG A 2 28.89 13.76 -16.62
N LEU A 3 28.92 13.90 -17.93
CA LEU A 3 27.74 14.09 -18.78
C LEU A 3 26.94 12.81 -19.03
N SER A 4 27.56 11.63 -18.96
CA SER A 4 26.88 10.35 -19.20
C SER A 4 26.04 9.86 -18.01
N ARG A 5 26.39 10.24 -16.77
CA ARG A 5 25.58 9.88 -15.58
C ARG A 5 24.25 10.66 -15.49
N GLY A 6 24.25 11.94 -15.88
CA GLY A 6 23.04 12.75 -15.83
C GLY A 6 21.97 12.35 -16.86
N LEU A 7 22.39 11.94 -18.07
CA LEU A 7 21.46 11.48 -19.11
C LEU A 7 20.83 10.13 -18.80
N GLY A 8 21.59 9.21 -18.18
CA GLY A 8 21.07 7.91 -17.75
C GLY A 8 20.03 8.03 -16.64
N ASP A 9 20.23 8.93 -15.68
CA ASP A 9 19.30 9.14 -14.57
C ASP A 9 18.03 9.91 -15.01
N VAL A 10 18.18 10.87 -15.92
CA VAL A 10 17.04 11.58 -16.55
C VAL A 10 16.22 10.62 -17.41
N TYR A 11 16.88 9.76 -18.19
CA TYR A 11 16.21 8.76 -19.01
C TYR A 11 15.49 7.69 -18.17
N LYS A 12 16.12 7.18 -17.10
CA LYS A 12 15.48 6.28 -16.13
C LYS A 12 14.27 6.93 -15.44
N ARG A 13 14.39 8.20 -15.01
CA ARG A 13 13.26 8.95 -14.43
C ARG A 13 12.13 9.18 -15.43
N GLN A 14 12.41 9.41 -16.69
CA GLN A 14 11.39 9.56 -17.74
C GLN A 14 10.70 8.24 -18.05
N ILE A 15 11.42 7.10 -18.07
CA ILE A 15 10.81 5.77 -18.25
C ILE A 15 9.88 5.43 -17.10
N HIS A 16 10.26 5.70 -15.84
CA HIS A 16 9.40 5.47 -14.68
C HIS A 16 8.12 6.31 -14.70
N LYS A 17 8.18 7.56 -15.21
CA LYS A 17 6.99 8.43 -15.32
C LYS A 17 6.01 8.01 -16.41
N THR A 18 6.44 7.31 -17.43
CA THR A 18 5.58 6.91 -18.58
C THR A 18 4.81 5.61 -18.34
N ASN A 19 5.22 4.80 -17.36
CA ASN A 19 4.63 3.48 -17.10
C ASN A 19 3.79 3.39 -15.81
N LEU A 20 3.38 4.52 -15.23
CA LEU A 20 2.50 4.52 -14.07
C LEU A 20 1.09 4.07 -14.47
N ASN A 21 0.49 3.19 -13.66
CA ASN A 21 -0.92 2.86 -13.79
C ASN A 21 -1.81 4.01 -13.28
N GLU A 22 -3.12 3.88 -13.44
CA GLU A 22 -4.06 4.94 -13.08
C GLU A 22 -4.04 5.26 -11.58
N PHE A 23 -3.96 4.23 -10.71
CA PHE A 23 -3.84 4.41 -9.27
C PHE A 23 -2.61 5.23 -8.88
N GLN A 24 -1.44 4.89 -9.43
CA GLN A 24 -0.17 5.57 -9.15
C GLN A 24 -0.18 7.03 -9.64
N LYS A 25 -0.84 7.30 -10.78
CA LYS A 25 -1.05 8.67 -11.27
C LYS A 25 -1.92 9.48 -10.32
N GLN A 26 -3.04 8.91 -9.86
CA GLN A 26 -3.95 9.55 -8.91
C GLN A 26 -3.28 9.77 -7.56
N LEU A 27 -2.50 8.81 -7.07
CA LEU A 27 -1.73 8.97 -5.83
C LEU A 27 -0.73 10.12 -5.95
N ASN A 28 0.02 10.19 -7.04
CA ASN A 28 0.92 11.34 -7.30
C ASN A 28 0.17 12.67 -7.39
N ALA A 29 -1.01 12.69 -7.99
CA ALA A 29 -1.82 13.90 -8.09
C ALA A 29 -2.27 14.37 -6.70
N SER A 30 -2.73 13.45 -5.83
CA SER A 30 -3.14 13.78 -4.46
C SER A 30 -1.99 14.32 -3.60
N PHE A 31 -0.76 13.86 -3.83
CA PHE A 31 0.44 14.38 -3.15
C PHE A 31 0.84 15.78 -3.63
N LYS A 32 0.46 16.18 -4.83
CA LYS A 32 0.74 17.52 -5.39
C LYS A 32 -0.35 18.54 -5.03
N ASP A 33 -1.54 18.08 -4.72
CA ASP A 33 -2.67 18.94 -4.39
C ASP A 33 -2.54 19.46 -2.96
N VAL A 34 -2.46 20.77 -2.80
CA VAL A 34 -2.32 21.45 -1.50
C VAL A 34 -3.45 21.14 -0.51
N THR A 35 -4.60 20.67 -1.01
CA THR A 35 -5.77 20.34 -0.16
C THR A 35 -5.77 18.91 0.35
N THR A 36 -4.99 18.01 -0.27
CA THR A 36 -4.97 16.57 0.06
C THR A 36 -3.59 16.05 0.41
N THR A 37 -2.53 16.82 0.14
CA THR A 37 -1.16 16.37 0.36
C THR A 37 -0.84 16.13 1.84
N PRO A 38 -0.16 15.01 2.20
CA PRO A 38 0.39 14.82 3.53
C PRO A 38 1.70 15.59 3.74
N LEU A 39 2.30 16.11 2.67
CA LEU A 39 3.60 16.78 2.74
C LEU A 39 3.48 18.14 3.44
N ASN A 40 4.49 18.49 4.19
CA ASN A 40 4.61 19.86 4.68
C ASN A 40 4.96 20.82 3.52
N ASN A 41 4.86 22.13 3.76
CA ASN A 41 5.07 23.15 2.73
C ASN A 41 6.49 23.12 2.11
N SER A 42 7.49 22.72 2.87
CA SER A 42 8.87 22.61 2.39
C SER A 42 8.99 21.45 1.40
N ASP A 43 8.50 20.28 1.80
CA ASP A 43 8.60 19.05 1.01
C ASP A 43 7.72 19.13 -0.23
N LEU A 44 6.53 19.74 -0.13
CA LEU A 44 5.65 19.94 -1.27
C LEU A 44 6.30 20.78 -2.38
N LYS A 45 7.08 21.82 -2.03
CA LYS A 45 7.77 22.67 -3.02
C LYS A 45 8.81 21.89 -3.84
N SER A 46 9.44 20.90 -3.24
CA SER A 46 10.46 20.07 -3.88
C SER A 46 9.91 18.76 -4.46
N PHE A 47 8.65 18.46 -4.22
CA PHE A 47 8.03 17.22 -4.61
C PHE A 47 7.89 17.08 -6.13
N THR A 48 8.53 16.09 -6.69
CA THR A 48 8.48 15.79 -8.13
C THR A 48 7.60 14.58 -8.46
N GLY A 49 7.30 13.74 -7.48
CA GLY A 49 6.51 12.51 -7.59
C GLY A 49 7.03 11.45 -6.63
N LEU A 50 6.17 10.51 -6.27
CA LEU A 50 6.55 9.31 -5.55
C LEU A 50 7.39 8.40 -6.45
N ASP A 51 8.31 7.66 -5.86
CA ASP A 51 9.05 6.61 -6.56
C ASP A 51 8.27 5.30 -6.51
N PHE A 52 8.23 4.58 -7.63
CA PHE A 52 7.55 3.30 -7.76
C PHE A 52 8.48 2.27 -8.39
N PHE A 53 8.28 1.02 -8.02
CA PHE A 53 8.79 -0.09 -8.82
C PHE A 53 8.16 -0.10 -10.22
N GLN A 54 8.79 -0.79 -11.14
CA GLN A 54 8.16 -1.10 -12.43
C GLN A 54 6.93 -1.98 -12.20
N ILE A 55 5.86 -1.70 -12.97
CA ILE A 55 4.64 -2.53 -12.92
C ILE A 55 4.96 -3.94 -13.39
N ASP A 56 4.48 -4.92 -12.61
CA ASP A 56 4.63 -6.34 -12.90
C ASP A 56 3.29 -7.07 -12.70
N SER A 57 2.78 -7.68 -13.77
CA SER A 57 1.52 -8.42 -13.75
C SER A 57 1.59 -9.72 -12.93
N ASN A 58 2.78 -10.25 -12.63
CA ASN A 58 2.95 -11.40 -11.75
C ASN A 58 2.49 -11.13 -10.31
N TYR A 59 2.41 -9.85 -9.93
CA TYR A 59 1.89 -9.40 -8.63
C TYR A 59 0.43 -8.95 -8.68
N VAL A 60 -0.29 -9.28 -9.76
CA VAL A 60 -1.76 -9.19 -9.85
C VAL A 60 -2.33 -10.57 -9.63
N VAL A 61 -2.76 -10.88 -8.42
CA VAL A 61 -3.11 -12.23 -8.02
C VAL A 61 -4.61 -12.37 -7.71
N LYS A 62 -5.16 -13.55 -7.93
CA LYS A 62 -6.51 -13.91 -7.50
C LYS A 62 -6.45 -14.51 -6.11
N ALA A 63 -7.10 -13.87 -5.15
CA ALA A 63 -7.24 -14.37 -3.80
C ALA A 63 -8.61 -15.01 -3.59
N LYS A 64 -8.62 -16.12 -2.88
CA LYS A 64 -9.82 -16.73 -2.32
C LYS A 64 -10.19 -15.99 -1.04
N ILE A 65 -11.46 -15.63 -0.89
CA ILE A 65 -12.00 -15.00 0.31
C ILE A 65 -12.43 -16.12 1.27
N MET A 66 -11.83 -16.15 2.45
CA MET A 66 -12.17 -17.13 3.49
C MET A 66 -12.76 -16.40 4.70
N PRO A 67 -13.91 -16.85 5.20
CA PRO A 67 -14.44 -16.27 6.42
C PRO A 67 -13.48 -16.51 7.59
N VAL A 68 -13.39 -15.54 8.49
CA VAL A 68 -12.74 -15.75 9.78
C VAL A 68 -13.74 -16.40 10.76
N ASP A 69 -13.28 -17.29 11.63
CA ASP A 69 -14.15 -18.05 12.55
C ASP A 69 -15.01 -17.15 13.43
N ASN A 70 -14.52 -15.97 13.78
CA ASN A 70 -15.25 -14.98 14.54
C ASN A 70 -14.96 -13.59 14.01
N VAL A 71 -15.89 -13.04 13.23
CA VAL A 71 -15.84 -11.62 12.86
C VAL A 71 -15.98 -10.77 14.09
N LYS A 72 -14.91 -10.11 14.51
CA LYS A 72 -14.88 -9.31 15.73
C LYS A 72 -14.18 -7.99 15.56
N LYS A 73 -14.57 -7.04 16.40
CA LYS A 73 -13.80 -5.80 16.56
C LYS A 73 -12.46 -6.13 17.20
N VAL A 74 -11.42 -5.58 16.63
CA VAL A 74 -10.05 -5.63 17.16
C VAL A 74 -9.47 -4.23 17.17
N LYS A 75 -8.45 -4.02 17.96
CA LYS A 75 -7.72 -2.75 18.01
C LYS A 75 -6.39 -2.89 17.31
N LEU A 76 -6.13 -2.01 16.37
CA LEU A 76 -4.80 -1.84 15.79
C LEU A 76 -4.10 -0.67 16.48
N ASN A 77 -2.88 -0.89 16.94
CA ASN A 77 -2.04 0.22 17.40
C ASN A 77 -1.73 1.15 16.24
N THR A 78 -1.52 2.41 16.53
CA THR A 78 -1.15 3.40 15.53
C THR A 78 0.25 3.98 15.78
N SER A 79 0.80 4.63 14.77
CA SER A 79 2.12 5.27 14.84
C SER A 79 2.24 6.36 15.91
N THR A 80 1.13 6.93 16.36
CA THR A 80 1.09 7.95 17.42
C THR A 80 0.82 7.38 18.81
N GLY A 81 0.73 6.04 18.95
CA GLY A 81 0.46 5.36 20.21
C GLY A 81 -1.02 5.29 20.60
N SER A 82 -1.92 5.74 19.72
CA SER A 82 -3.36 5.54 19.90
C SER A 82 -3.81 4.18 19.34
N GLU A 83 -5.07 3.84 19.52
CA GLU A 83 -5.67 2.61 19.00
C GLU A 83 -6.78 2.94 18.00
N LEU A 84 -6.88 2.14 16.95
CA LEU A 84 -7.92 2.21 15.93
C LEU A 84 -8.81 0.97 16.02
N ASP A 85 -10.11 1.16 16.21
CA ASP A 85 -11.08 0.08 16.17
C ASP A 85 -11.36 -0.33 14.72
N VAL A 86 -11.13 -1.59 14.41
CA VAL A 86 -11.43 -2.20 13.10
C VAL A 86 -12.12 -3.54 13.29
N ILE A 87 -12.76 -4.02 12.25
CA ILE A 87 -13.29 -5.38 12.16
C ILE A 87 -12.29 -6.23 11.40
N LYS A 88 -11.74 -7.27 12.03
CA LYS A 88 -11.00 -8.32 11.30
C LYS A 88 -12.02 -9.14 10.54
N TYR A 89 -12.13 -8.86 9.22
CA TYR A 89 -13.30 -9.22 8.43
C TYR A 89 -13.14 -10.55 7.69
N THR A 90 -12.01 -10.76 7.01
CA THR A 90 -11.79 -11.96 6.21
C THR A 90 -10.31 -12.26 6.04
N GLU A 91 -9.99 -13.50 5.70
CA GLU A 91 -8.67 -13.94 5.27
C GLU A 91 -8.66 -14.06 3.75
N LEU A 92 -7.61 -13.55 3.13
CA LEU A 92 -7.37 -13.62 1.68
C LEU A 92 -6.22 -14.61 1.43
N ILE A 93 -6.53 -15.71 0.73
CA ILE A 93 -5.54 -16.75 0.41
C ILE A 93 -5.22 -16.68 -1.08
N PHE A 94 -3.94 -16.58 -1.42
CA PHE A 94 -3.48 -16.39 -2.79
C PHE A 94 -2.11 -17.04 -3.02
N MET A 95 -1.75 -17.17 -4.29
CA MET A 95 -0.45 -17.71 -4.71
C MET A 95 0.44 -16.59 -5.26
N ILE A 96 1.69 -16.56 -4.84
CA ILE A 96 2.76 -15.85 -5.56
C ILE A 96 3.76 -16.92 -6.01
N ASN A 97 3.98 -17.01 -7.32
CA ASN A 97 4.70 -18.12 -7.92
C ASN A 97 4.03 -19.46 -7.55
N THR A 98 4.74 -20.31 -6.83
CA THR A 98 4.27 -21.66 -6.43
C THR A 98 3.95 -21.77 -4.94
N LYS A 99 4.07 -20.67 -4.18
CA LYS A 99 3.86 -20.65 -2.73
C LYS A 99 2.54 -19.94 -2.39
N GLU A 100 1.80 -20.55 -1.47
CA GLU A 100 0.58 -19.98 -0.92
C GLU A 100 0.90 -18.96 0.18
N TYR A 101 0.20 -17.84 0.17
CA TYR A 101 0.26 -16.77 1.13
C TYR A 101 -1.13 -16.39 1.59
N LYS A 102 -1.19 -15.68 2.72
CA LYS A 102 -2.42 -15.17 3.28
C LYS A 102 -2.25 -13.78 3.87
N LEU A 103 -3.31 -12.99 3.80
CA LEU A 103 -3.43 -11.69 4.44
C LEU A 103 -4.82 -11.56 5.07
N PHE A 104 -4.89 -10.97 6.25
CA PHE A 104 -6.16 -10.56 6.83
C PHE A 104 -6.56 -9.19 6.29
N ALA A 105 -7.82 -9.08 5.93
CA ALA A 105 -8.44 -7.83 5.51
C ALA A 105 -9.34 -7.30 6.62
N TYR A 106 -9.34 -5.98 6.77
CA TYR A 106 -10.05 -5.28 7.83
C TYR A 106 -11.09 -4.33 7.26
N LYS A 107 -12.11 -4.02 8.06
CA LYS A 107 -13.06 -2.93 7.80
C LYS A 107 -12.98 -1.89 8.91
N TYR A 108 -13.05 -0.62 8.57
CA TYR A 108 -13.15 0.45 9.55
C TYR A 108 -14.52 0.42 10.23
N VAL A 109 -14.54 0.62 11.54
CA VAL A 109 -15.79 0.68 12.31
C VAL A 109 -16.42 2.05 12.13
N ASN A 110 -17.69 2.07 11.70
CA ASN A 110 -18.50 3.30 11.55
C ASN A 110 -17.87 4.38 10.66
N SER A 111 -17.01 4.02 9.71
CA SER A 111 -16.46 4.99 8.75
C SER A 111 -17.48 5.30 7.66
N THR A 112 -17.65 6.59 7.39
CA THR A 112 -18.41 7.11 6.24
C THR A 112 -17.52 7.42 5.04
N ASP A 113 -16.19 7.34 5.23
CA ASP A 113 -15.20 7.72 4.21
C ASP A 113 -14.99 6.62 3.17
N TYR A 114 -15.40 5.39 3.51
CA TYR A 114 -15.23 4.22 2.65
C TYR A 114 -16.57 3.52 2.37
N PRO A 115 -16.80 3.02 1.15
CA PRO A 115 -18.00 2.26 0.83
C PRO A 115 -18.04 0.91 1.58
N PRO A 116 -19.23 0.30 1.77
CA PRO A 116 -19.39 -0.93 2.56
C PRO A 116 -18.58 -2.13 2.06
N ASN A 117 -18.22 -2.16 0.78
CA ASN A 117 -17.42 -3.22 0.16
C ASN A 117 -15.91 -2.97 0.22
N HIS A 118 -15.47 -1.86 0.83
CA HIS A 118 -14.05 -1.57 1.01
C HIS A 118 -13.41 -2.52 2.02
N LEU A 119 -12.20 -2.97 1.71
CA LEU A 119 -11.33 -3.77 2.56
C LEU A 119 -9.97 -3.09 2.69
N PHE A 120 -9.56 -2.81 3.90
CA PHE A 120 -8.23 -2.34 4.23
C PHE A 120 -7.29 -3.52 4.44
N VAL A 121 -6.20 -3.59 3.70
CA VAL A 121 -5.23 -4.70 3.76
C VAL A 121 -3.82 -4.14 3.96
N PRO A 122 -3.42 -3.90 5.23
CA PRO A 122 -2.05 -3.54 5.55
C PRO A 122 -1.16 -4.78 5.50
N PHE A 123 0.08 -4.67 4.99
CA PHE A 123 1.01 -5.80 4.91
C PHE A 123 2.47 -5.38 5.11
N LEU A 124 3.25 -6.32 5.60
CA LEU A 124 4.71 -6.29 5.63
C LEU A 124 5.24 -7.32 4.64
N ASP A 125 6.41 -7.05 4.08
CA ASP A 125 7.14 -7.95 3.20
C ASP A 125 8.66 -7.78 3.37
N GLU A 126 9.47 -8.59 2.71
CA GLU A 126 10.92 -8.56 2.86
C GLU A 126 11.60 -7.29 2.31
N THR A 127 10.89 -6.44 1.58
CA THR A 127 11.45 -5.17 1.07
C THR A 127 11.44 -4.06 2.12
N ASN A 128 10.68 -4.22 3.22
CA ASN A 128 10.52 -3.15 4.22
C ASN A 128 11.83 -2.80 4.92
N GLY A 129 12.10 -1.50 5.02
CA GLY A 129 13.33 -0.97 5.60
C GLY A 129 14.51 -0.95 4.65
N ASN A 130 14.37 -1.44 3.42
CA ASN A 130 15.34 -1.35 2.35
C ASN A 130 14.79 -0.52 1.18
N GLU A 131 14.00 -1.14 0.29
CA GLU A 131 13.43 -0.46 -0.88
C GLU A 131 12.08 0.18 -0.59
N THR A 132 11.40 -0.27 0.47
CA THR A 132 10.08 0.24 0.88
C THR A 132 10.06 0.68 2.33
N TYR A 133 9.03 1.42 2.72
CA TYR A 133 8.89 1.94 4.06
C TYR A 133 8.93 0.84 5.13
N GLY A 134 9.72 1.04 6.18
CA GLY A 134 9.94 0.04 7.24
C GLY A 134 8.68 -0.33 8.04
N GLY A 135 7.67 0.53 8.06
CA GLY A 135 6.38 0.27 8.70
C GLY A 135 5.39 -0.55 7.86
N GLY A 136 5.77 -0.97 6.65
CA GLY A 136 4.91 -1.69 5.74
C GLY A 136 4.12 -0.80 4.79
N ARG A 137 3.29 -1.42 3.98
CA ARG A 137 2.45 -0.77 2.96
C ARG A 137 1.00 -1.19 3.11
N TYR A 138 0.12 -0.44 2.44
CA TYR A 138 -1.31 -0.64 2.48
C TYR A 138 -1.87 -0.93 1.09
N LEU A 139 -2.97 -1.66 1.06
CA LEU A 139 -3.82 -1.87 -0.10
C LEU A 139 -5.26 -1.57 0.28
N ASP A 140 -5.96 -0.88 -0.59
CA ASP A 140 -7.41 -0.71 -0.54
C ASP A 140 -8.03 -1.61 -1.61
N LEU A 141 -8.83 -2.57 -1.18
CA LEU A 141 -9.51 -3.49 -2.07
C LEU A 141 -11.03 -3.27 -1.99
N TYR A 142 -11.73 -3.64 -3.05
CA TYR A 142 -13.19 -3.51 -3.12
C TYR A 142 -13.80 -4.85 -3.47
N GLN A 143 -14.53 -5.42 -2.51
CA GLN A 143 -15.13 -6.73 -2.63
C GLN A 143 -16.40 -6.66 -3.50
N ASN A 144 -16.37 -7.32 -4.66
CA ASN A 144 -17.50 -7.42 -5.60
C ASN A 144 -18.00 -8.86 -5.76
N SER A 145 -17.41 -9.81 -5.04
CA SER A 145 -17.76 -11.24 -5.02
C SER A 145 -17.61 -11.78 -3.60
N THR A 146 -18.29 -12.87 -3.30
CA THR A 146 -18.24 -13.52 -1.98
C THR A 146 -17.08 -14.50 -1.82
N ASP A 147 -16.52 -15.00 -2.94
CA ASP A 147 -15.54 -16.10 -2.94
C ASP A 147 -14.15 -15.70 -3.44
N LYS A 148 -14.05 -14.64 -4.24
CA LYS A 148 -12.80 -14.23 -4.87
C LYS A 148 -12.65 -12.72 -4.95
N ILE A 149 -11.38 -12.26 -4.84
CA ILE A 149 -10.99 -10.87 -5.05
C ILE A 149 -9.66 -10.82 -5.78
N THR A 150 -9.44 -9.76 -6.57
CA THR A 150 -8.13 -9.51 -7.17
C THR A 150 -7.32 -8.62 -6.23
N ILE A 151 -6.10 -9.04 -5.93
CA ILE A 151 -5.10 -8.22 -5.25
C ILE A 151 -4.09 -7.75 -6.30
N ASP A 152 -4.02 -6.45 -6.53
CA ASP A 152 -2.99 -5.84 -7.37
C ASP A 152 -1.99 -5.12 -6.48
N PHE A 153 -0.87 -5.79 -6.19
CA PHE A 153 0.20 -5.22 -5.36
C PHE A 153 0.90 -4.02 -6.02
N ASN A 154 0.75 -3.81 -7.33
CA ASN A 154 1.23 -2.58 -7.99
C ASN A 154 0.55 -1.32 -7.43
N ASN A 155 -0.61 -1.47 -6.79
CA ASN A 155 -1.36 -0.41 -6.16
C ASN A 155 -1.04 -0.24 -4.66
N SER A 156 0.01 -0.89 -4.15
CA SER A 156 0.41 -0.70 -2.76
C SER A 156 1.03 0.68 -2.54
N TYR A 157 0.69 1.28 -1.39
CA TYR A 157 1.12 2.63 -1.02
C TYR A 157 1.60 2.70 0.43
N ASN A 158 2.40 3.72 0.76
CA ASN A 158 2.89 3.93 2.10
C ASN A 158 1.82 4.60 2.98
N PRO A 159 1.75 4.29 4.29
CA PRO A 159 0.96 5.06 5.23
C PRO A 159 1.43 6.53 5.23
N LEU A 160 0.49 7.46 5.44
CA LEU A 160 0.78 8.90 5.40
C LEU A 160 1.82 9.34 6.44
N CYS A 161 1.93 8.61 7.56
CA CYS A 161 2.94 8.85 8.59
C CYS A 161 4.38 8.60 8.11
N ALA A 162 4.57 7.90 6.99
CA ALA A 162 5.87 7.79 6.33
C ALA A 162 6.37 9.15 5.80
N TYR A 163 5.46 10.07 5.53
CA TYR A 163 5.77 11.39 4.95
C TYR A 163 5.56 12.53 5.94
N ASN A 164 4.75 12.31 6.98
CA ASN A 164 4.47 13.32 7.98
C ASN A 164 4.03 12.64 9.29
N GLU A 165 4.83 12.78 10.33
CA GLU A 165 4.64 12.15 11.64
C GLU A 165 3.38 12.60 12.39
N LEU A 166 2.73 13.67 11.94
CA LEU A 166 1.44 14.11 12.51
C LEU A 166 0.28 13.16 12.17
N TYR A 167 0.43 12.32 11.16
CA TYR A 167 -0.58 11.32 10.80
C TYR A 167 -0.51 10.09 11.71
N SER A 168 -1.67 9.70 12.23
CA SER A 168 -1.83 8.48 13.03
C SER A 168 -2.22 7.32 12.12
N CYS A 169 -1.26 6.45 11.82
CA CYS A 169 -1.46 5.36 10.87
C CYS A 169 -1.48 4.00 11.58
N PRO A 170 -2.37 3.08 11.18
CA PRO A 170 -2.39 1.72 11.73
C PRO A 170 -1.06 1.00 11.52
N ILE A 171 -0.52 0.43 12.59
CA ILE A 171 0.66 -0.43 12.51
C ILE A 171 0.24 -1.76 11.92
N VAL A 172 0.98 -2.26 10.94
CA VAL A 172 0.70 -3.53 10.29
C VAL A 172 0.78 -4.68 11.30
N PRO A 173 -0.28 -5.49 11.46
CA PRO A 173 -0.25 -6.65 12.33
C PRO A 173 0.80 -7.67 11.86
N LYS A 174 1.51 -8.29 12.80
CA LYS A 174 2.56 -9.29 12.48
C LYS A 174 2.06 -10.46 11.64
N GLU A 175 0.78 -10.81 11.78
CA GLU A 175 0.14 -11.87 11.00
C GLU A 175 -0.01 -11.55 9.51
N ASN A 176 0.12 -10.27 9.13
CA ASN A 176 0.13 -9.80 7.75
C ASN A 176 1.55 -9.60 7.19
N PHE A 177 2.49 -10.41 7.65
CA PHE A 177 3.84 -10.47 7.07
C PHE A 177 3.90 -11.53 5.97
N LEU A 178 4.42 -11.12 4.81
CA LEU A 178 4.71 -11.97 3.66
C LEU A 178 6.22 -12.25 3.61
N ASP A 179 6.63 -13.49 3.77
CA ASP A 179 8.04 -13.92 3.66
C ASP A 179 8.45 -14.04 2.18
N VAL A 180 8.32 -12.95 1.46
CA VAL A 180 8.68 -12.75 0.05
C VAL A 180 8.84 -11.26 -0.23
N SER A 181 9.71 -10.91 -1.16
CA SER A 181 9.88 -9.52 -1.60
C SER A 181 8.80 -9.14 -2.61
N ILE A 182 7.99 -8.14 -2.30
CA ILE A 182 6.95 -7.58 -3.19
C ILE A 182 7.53 -6.36 -3.92
N ASN A 183 8.27 -6.62 -5.00
CA ASN A 183 9.00 -5.61 -5.77
C ASN A 183 8.09 -4.85 -6.76
N VAL A 184 6.92 -4.42 -6.30
CA VAL A 184 5.97 -3.57 -7.04
C VAL A 184 5.34 -2.55 -6.10
N GLY A 185 4.62 -1.57 -6.66
CA GLY A 185 3.99 -0.50 -5.90
C GLY A 185 4.97 0.62 -5.51
N VAL A 186 4.65 1.36 -4.46
CA VAL A 186 5.43 2.50 -4.01
C VAL A 186 6.74 2.07 -3.34
N LYS A 187 7.81 2.84 -3.56
CA LYS A 187 9.09 2.77 -2.85
C LYS A 187 9.18 3.81 -1.73
N TYR A 188 10.27 3.75 -0.98
CA TYR A 188 10.54 4.75 0.08
C TYR A 188 12.05 5.02 0.20
#